data_e6e936a986e26daa64fcea7f0acf40ce
#
_entry.id   e6e936a986e26daa64fcea7f0acf40ce
#
_cell.length_a   1.000
_cell.length_b   1.000
_cell.length_c   1.000
_cell.angle_alpha   90.00
_cell.angle_beta   90.00
_cell.angle_gamma   90.00
#
_symmetry.space_group_name_H-M   'P 1'
#
loop_
_entity.id
_entity.type
_entity.pdbx_description
1 polymer ?
#
loop_
_entity_poly.entity_id
_entity_poly.type
_entity_poly.pdbx_seq_one_letter_code
_entity_poly.pdbx_strand_id
1 'polypeptide(L)'
;MCYQAIEDLLGYALRTGLIEECDRTWASNALLQAMKLESWEDPQTARERPLEDILRELLEDAAARGVIQNDAVSRDLFDTELMGILTPRPAQVIREFRRRYQADPKEATDWFYRFCQDTDYIRRYRVARDVKWKAATPYGELDITINLSKPEKDPRAIAAAKAAPQSGYPKCLLCKENEGYAGRLNHPARQNHRVIPVTINGEDWFLQYSPYVYYNEHCIVLNGWHTPMKIDKATFRKLLDFIRQFPHYFVGSNADLPIVGGSILSHDHFQGGRHVFAMEKAPVERTITFRGSEDVEAGIVKWPMSVIRLRCKDDQRLVELAERILAAWRGYTDEAAFVFAETDGEPHNTITPIARMRDGRFQLDLVLRNNITTPEHPLGVFHPHAKLHHIKKENIGLIEVMGLAVLPSRLKQELFDLADALVARVPTAEYPEALQKHAPWAEEILAKHPDLNGDNVHLILQDEVGHVFAEVLADAGVYKLDEAGRAGFVRFLASVN
;
A
#
# COMPACT_ATOMS: atom_id res chain seq x y z
N MET A 1 15.87 18.97 -31.79
CA MET A 1 14.79 17.98 -32.00
C MET A 1 15.17 16.66 -31.38
N CYS A 2 14.23 15.92 -30.84
CA CYS A 2 14.42 14.76 -29.94
C CYS A 2 14.55 13.40 -30.63
N TYR A 3 14.94 13.36 -31.92
CA TYR A 3 15.01 12.08 -32.68
C TYR A 3 15.94 11.05 -32.03
N GLN A 4 17.07 11.51 -31.46
CA GLN A 4 17.97 10.61 -30.75
C GLN A 4 17.34 10.06 -29.45
N ALA A 5 16.52 10.83 -28.75
CA ALA A 5 15.80 10.32 -27.57
C ALA A 5 14.70 9.32 -27.95
N ILE A 6 14.03 9.50 -29.12
CA ILE A 6 13.09 8.50 -29.64
C ILE A 6 13.84 7.22 -29.98
N GLU A 7 14.99 7.29 -30.63
CA GLU A 7 15.83 6.14 -30.94
C GLU A 7 16.32 5.42 -29.69
N ASP A 8 16.77 6.17 -28.67
CA ASP A 8 17.18 5.64 -27.38
C ASP A 8 16.00 4.91 -26.69
N LEU A 9 14.78 5.46 -26.79
CA LEU A 9 13.56 4.86 -26.25
C LEU A 9 13.17 3.56 -26.98
N LEU A 10 13.27 3.51 -28.29
CA LEU A 10 13.07 2.30 -29.10
C LEU A 10 14.11 1.22 -28.71
N GLY A 11 15.39 1.61 -28.59
CA GLY A 11 16.43 0.73 -28.13
C GLY A 11 16.19 0.18 -26.71
N TYR A 12 15.65 1.00 -25.82
CA TYR A 12 15.20 0.55 -24.50
C TYR A 12 14.09 -0.50 -24.59
N ALA A 13 13.06 -0.25 -25.40
CA ALA A 13 11.92 -1.15 -25.56
C ALA A 13 12.32 -2.52 -26.16
N LEU A 14 13.25 -2.53 -27.11
CA LEU A 14 13.82 -3.76 -27.68
C LEU A 14 14.63 -4.56 -26.65
N ARG A 15 15.52 -3.89 -25.90
CA ARG A 15 16.34 -4.54 -24.87
C ARG A 15 15.52 -5.13 -23.73
N THR A 16 14.42 -4.48 -23.36
CA THR A 16 13.52 -4.95 -22.28
C THR A 16 12.47 -5.95 -22.78
N GLY A 17 12.39 -6.15 -24.11
CA GLY A 17 11.42 -7.07 -24.73
C GLY A 17 9.98 -6.56 -24.69
N LEU A 18 9.79 -5.25 -24.55
CA LEU A 18 8.46 -4.63 -24.69
C LEU A 18 7.97 -4.67 -26.12
N ILE A 19 8.86 -4.54 -27.11
CA ILE A 19 8.60 -4.69 -28.54
C ILE A 19 9.60 -5.66 -29.16
N GLU A 20 9.23 -6.26 -30.28
CA GLU A 20 10.12 -7.06 -31.13
C GLU A 20 10.68 -6.18 -32.26
N GLU A 21 11.76 -6.65 -32.94
CA GLU A 21 12.39 -5.91 -34.04
C GLU A 21 11.40 -5.63 -35.18
N CYS A 22 10.45 -6.53 -35.43
CA CYS A 22 9.41 -6.33 -36.43
C CYS A 22 8.42 -5.18 -36.08
N ASP A 23 8.32 -4.80 -34.82
CA ASP A 23 7.45 -3.71 -34.35
C ASP A 23 8.11 -2.33 -34.45
N ARG A 24 9.43 -2.29 -34.68
CA ARG A 24 10.25 -1.07 -34.60
C ARG A 24 9.69 0.07 -35.48
N THR A 25 9.42 -0.21 -36.74
CA THR A 25 8.91 0.83 -37.69
C THR A 25 7.56 1.36 -37.25
N TRP A 26 6.68 0.47 -36.81
CA TRP A 26 5.36 0.88 -36.32
C TRP A 26 5.49 1.74 -35.05
N ALA A 27 6.32 1.33 -34.11
CA ALA A 27 6.55 2.06 -32.87
C ALA A 27 7.19 3.44 -33.11
N SER A 28 8.18 3.52 -34.04
CA SER A 28 8.78 4.80 -34.45
C SER A 28 7.73 5.77 -34.99
N ASN A 29 6.88 5.31 -35.91
CA ASN A 29 5.83 6.15 -36.48
C ASN A 29 4.79 6.58 -35.44
N ALA A 30 4.43 5.71 -34.52
CA ALA A 30 3.49 6.04 -33.44
C ALA A 30 4.10 7.07 -32.46
N LEU A 31 5.39 6.97 -32.13
CA LEU A 31 6.09 7.95 -31.31
C LEU A 31 6.20 9.30 -32.03
N LEU A 32 6.53 9.32 -33.35
CA LEU A 32 6.52 10.55 -34.16
C LEU A 32 5.15 11.22 -34.12
N GLN A 33 4.08 10.45 -34.28
CA GLN A 33 2.70 10.96 -34.22
C GLN A 33 2.40 11.58 -32.84
N ALA A 34 2.72 10.92 -31.74
CA ALA A 34 2.51 11.43 -30.40
C ALA A 34 3.32 12.72 -30.16
N MET A 35 4.58 12.74 -30.60
CA MET A 35 5.47 13.89 -30.52
C MET A 35 5.11 15.00 -31.52
N LYS A 36 4.12 14.81 -32.43
CA LYS A 36 3.75 15.74 -33.49
C LYS A 36 4.95 16.12 -34.38
N LEU A 37 5.69 15.12 -34.84
CA LEU A 37 6.80 15.24 -35.75
C LEU A 37 6.37 14.66 -37.12
N GLU A 38 6.66 15.41 -38.21
CA GLU A 38 6.25 15.04 -39.57
C GLU A 38 7.33 14.28 -40.34
N SER A 39 8.57 14.32 -39.85
CA SER A 39 9.71 13.69 -40.50
C SER A 39 10.53 12.88 -39.50
N TRP A 40 11.39 12.02 -40.04
CA TRP A 40 12.40 11.30 -39.31
C TRP A 40 13.78 11.78 -39.75
N GLU A 41 14.54 12.39 -38.87
CA GLU A 41 15.94 12.70 -39.11
C GLU A 41 16.77 11.56 -38.53
N ASP A 42 17.54 10.89 -39.37
CA ASP A 42 18.25 9.66 -39.06
C ASP A 42 19.18 9.84 -37.80
N PRO A 43 18.79 9.31 -36.66
CA PRO A 43 19.59 9.44 -35.45
C PRO A 43 20.76 8.43 -35.51
N GLN A 44 21.72 8.63 -34.61
CA GLN A 44 22.74 7.61 -34.37
C GLN A 44 22.13 6.39 -33.69
N THR A 45 22.88 5.27 -33.68
CA THR A 45 22.48 4.04 -32.97
C THR A 45 22.03 4.37 -31.55
N ALA A 46 20.96 3.67 -31.08
CA ALA A 46 20.39 3.82 -29.76
C ALA A 46 21.47 3.71 -28.67
N ARG A 47 21.49 4.68 -27.78
CA ARG A 47 22.39 4.71 -26.61
C ARG A 47 21.72 4.05 -25.43
N GLU A 48 22.50 3.36 -24.62
CA GLU A 48 22.02 2.83 -23.35
C GLU A 48 22.04 3.95 -22.30
N ARG A 49 20.83 4.38 -21.89
CA ARG A 49 20.62 5.47 -20.91
C ARG A 49 19.54 5.07 -19.91
N PRO A 50 19.50 5.67 -18.70
CA PRO A 50 18.36 5.55 -17.80
C PRO A 50 17.05 6.00 -18.49
N LEU A 51 15.97 5.24 -18.31
CA LEU A 51 14.68 5.55 -18.95
C LEU A 51 14.17 6.94 -18.54
N GLU A 52 14.37 7.33 -17.26
CA GLU A 52 13.95 8.65 -16.76
C GLU A 52 14.64 9.81 -17.51
N ASP A 53 15.88 9.65 -17.93
CA ASP A 53 16.62 10.66 -18.68
C ASP A 53 16.10 10.77 -20.13
N ILE A 54 15.79 9.62 -20.74
CA ILE A 54 15.20 9.57 -22.09
C ILE A 54 13.84 10.25 -22.09
N LEU A 55 12.95 9.86 -21.16
CA LEU A 55 11.61 10.44 -21.04
C LEU A 55 11.67 11.92 -20.70
N ARG A 56 12.57 12.36 -19.82
CA ARG A 56 12.76 13.77 -19.48
C ARG A 56 13.09 14.60 -20.71
N GLU A 57 14.01 14.15 -21.57
CA GLU A 57 14.40 14.83 -22.81
C GLU A 57 13.23 14.95 -23.79
N LEU A 58 12.43 13.89 -23.94
CA LEU A 58 11.22 13.90 -24.77
C LEU A 58 10.16 14.86 -24.24
N LEU A 59 9.93 14.88 -22.92
CA LEU A 59 8.99 15.78 -22.26
C LEU A 59 9.40 17.25 -22.36
N GLU A 60 10.69 17.54 -22.22
CA GLU A 60 11.25 18.89 -22.38
C GLU A 60 11.06 19.39 -23.81
N ASP A 61 11.37 18.58 -24.83
CA ASP A 61 11.16 18.92 -26.24
C ASP A 61 9.65 19.11 -26.55
N ALA A 62 8.79 18.22 -26.07
CA ALA A 62 7.34 18.33 -26.26
C ALA A 62 6.76 19.60 -25.62
N ALA A 63 7.21 19.96 -24.42
CA ALA A 63 6.80 21.19 -23.74
C ALA A 63 7.32 22.44 -24.46
N ALA A 64 8.58 22.44 -24.88
CA ALA A 64 9.18 23.56 -25.60
C ALA A 64 8.49 23.86 -26.95
N ARG A 65 8.01 22.80 -27.64
CA ARG A 65 7.27 22.92 -28.89
C ARG A 65 5.76 23.15 -28.67
N GLY A 66 5.27 23.18 -27.43
CA GLY A 66 3.85 23.38 -27.13
C GLY A 66 2.98 22.18 -27.46
N VAL A 67 3.54 20.98 -27.55
CA VAL A 67 2.79 19.71 -27.69
C VAL A 67 2.01 19.42 -26.41
N ILE A 68 2.62 19.68 -25.27
CA ILE A 68 2.03 19.55 -23.92
C ILE A 68 2.23 20.84 -23.13
N GLN A 69 1.43 21.00 -22.07
CA GLN A 69 1.68 22.04 -21.06
C GLN A 69 2.86 21.63 -20.17
N ASN A 70 3.65 22.63 -19.72
CA ASN A 70 4.82 22.38 -18.88
C ASN A 70 4.43 22.32 -17.39
N ASP A 71 3.56 21.40 -17.03
CA ASP A 71 3.17 21.11 -15.66
C ASP A 71 3.29 19.61 -15.35
N ALA A 72 3.31 19.25 -14.06
CA ALA A 72 3.56 17.88 -13.63
C ALA A 72 2.48 16.89 -14.14
N VAL A 73 1.21 17.31 -14.20
CA VAL A 73 0.11 16.44 -14.63
C VAL A 73 0.20 16.15 -16.11
N SER A 74 0.40 17.20 -16.94
CA SER A 74 0.53 17.07 -18.41
C SER A 74 1.74 16.21 -18.78
N ARG A 75 2.86 16.38 -18.05
CA ARG A 75 4.05 15.54 -18.23
C ARG A 75 3.78 14.08 -17.85
N ASP A 76 3.11 13.81 -16.73
CA ASP A 76 2.76 12.44 -16.30
C ASP A 76 1.73 11.74 -17.21
N LEU A 77 0.84 12.50 -17.84
CA LEU A 77 -0.06 11.97 -18.85
C LEU A 77 0.69 11.58 -20.13
N PHE A 78 1.59 12.44 -20.57
CA PHE A 78 2.28 12.26 -21.84
C PHE A 78 3.39 11.21 -21.80
N ASP A 79 4.19 11.12 -20.72
CA ASP A 79 5.17 10.05 -20.59
C ASP A 79 4.50 8.67 -20.53
N THR A 80 3.32 8.59 -19.90
CA THR A 80 2.52 7.36 -19.87
C THR A 80 1.95 7.03 -21.26
N GLU A 81 1.60 8.03 -22.08
CA GLU A 81 1.21 7.85 -23.49
C GLU A 81 2.37 7.27 -24.30
N LEU A 82 3.57 7.85 -24.22
CA LEU A 82 4.76 7.37 -24.93
C LEU A 82 5.09 5.91 -24.55
N MET A 83 5.10 5.60 -23.27
CA MET A 83 5.32 4.24 -22.80
C MET A 83 4.18 3.29 -23.18
N GLY A 84 2.95 3.78 -23.26
CA GLY A 84 1.77 3.03 -23.70
C GLY A 84 1.89 2.52 -25.15
N ILE A 85 2.52 3.29 -26.04
CA ILE A 85 2.83 2.89 -27.42
C ILE A 85 3.71 1.64 -27.45
N LEU A 86 4.68 1.57 -26.54
CA LEU A 86 5.65 0.48 -26.47
C LEU A 86 5.18 -0.71 -25.62
N THR A 87 4.06 -0.57 -24.92
CA THR A 87 3.55 -1.60 -24.01
C THR A 87 2.75 -2.66 -24.78
N PRO A 88 3.11 -3.95 -24.69
CA PRO A 88 2.38 -5.05 -25.32
C PRO A 88 0.88 -5.03 -24.96
N ARG A 89 0.06 -5.51 -25.89
CA ARG A 89 -1.40 -5.59 -25.68
C ARG A 89 -1.75 -6.57 -24.56
N PRO A 90 -2.87 -6.38 -23.84
CA PRO A 90 -3.30 -7.25 -22.74
C PRO A 90 -3.24 -8.74 -23.10
N ALA A 91 -3.71 -9.13 -24.29
CA ALA A 91 -3.73 -10.53 -24.72
C ALA A 91 -2.32 -11.18 -24.78
N GLN A 92 -1.28 -10.40 -25.12
CA GLN A 92 0.11 -10.87 -25.17
C GLN A 92 0.63 -11.08 -23.75
N VAL A 93 0.42 -10.09 -22.87
CA VAL A 93 0.83 -10.11 -21.47
C VAL A 93 0.16 -11.27 -20.72
N ILE A 94 -1.15 -11.46 -20.89
CA ILE A 94 -1.91 -12.55 -20.28
C ILE A 94 -1.42 -13.92 -20.73
N ARG A 95 -1.14 -14.09 -22.04
CA ARG A 95 -0.60 -15.36 -22.56
C ARG A 95 0.76 -15.69 -21.96
N GLU A 96 1.66 -14.71 -21.91
CA GLU A 96 3.00 -14.90 -21.34
C GLU A 96 2.94 -15.18 -19.84
N PHE A 97 2.11 -14.46 -19.11
CA PHE A 97 1.88 -14.72 -17.68
C PHE A 97 1.39 -16.16 -17.46
N ARG A 98 0.36 -16.59 -18.20
CA ARG A 98 -0.20 -17.95 -18.08
C ARG A 98 0.80 -19.02 -18.45
N ARG A 99 1.63 -18.82 -19.46
CA ARG A 99 2.69 -19.74 -19.87
C ARG A 99 3.68 -19.96 -18.73
N ARG A 100 4.11 -18.86 -18.08
CA ARG A 100 5.02 -18.93 -16.91
C ARG A 100 4.35 -19.54 -15.69
N TYR A 101 3.12 -19.16 -15.44
CA TYR A 101 2.35 -19.66 -14.30
C TYR A 101 2.17 -21.19 -14.34
N GLN A 102 2.05 -21.78 -15.52
CA GLN A 102 2.00 -23.24 -15.67
C GLN A 102 3.29 -23.94 -15.22
N ALA A 103 4.44 -23.27 -15.34
CA ALA A 103 5.72 -23.79 -14.87
C ALA A 103 5.91 -23.50 -13.36
N ASP A 104 5.72 -22.26 -12.95
CA ASP A 104 5.83 -21.82 -11.55
C ASP A 104 5.07 -20.50 -11.35
N PRO A 105 4.08 -20.42 -10.43
CA PRO A 105 3.40 -19.18 -10.08
C PRO A 105 4.35 -18.05 -9.70
N LYS A 106 5.48 -18.36 -9.05
CA LYS A 106 6.49 -17.38 -8.66
C LYS A 106 7.20 -16.79 -9.88
N GLU A 107 7.57 -17.63 -10.87
CA GLU A 107 8.19 -17.15 -12.12
C GLU A 107 7.26 -16.18 -12.87
N ALA A 108 5.96 -16.47 -12.88
CA ALA A 108 4.97 -15.60 -13.52
C ALA A 108 4.87 -14.24 -12.83
N THR A 109 4.84 -14.21 -11.49
CA THR A 109 4.77 -12.96 -10.72
C THR A 109 6.07 -12.17 -10.81
N ASP A 110 7.23 -12.81 -10.73
CA ASP A 110 8.56 -12.18 -10.90
C ASP A 110 8.67 -11.50 -12.27
N TRP A 111 8.23 -12.19 -13.33
CA TRP A 111 8.20 -11.62 -14.68
C TRP A 111 7.24 -10.45 -14.79
N PHE A 112 6.01 -10.58 -14.29
CA PHE A 112 5.00 -9.54 -14.40
C PHE A 112 5.38 -8.29 -13.58
N TYR A 113 6.01 -8.47 -12.42
CA TYR A 113 6.53 -7.36 -11.64
C TYR A 113 7.62 -6.58 -12.40
N ARG A 114 8.58 -7.31 -13.01
CA ARG A 114 9.59 -6.69 -13.88
C ARG A 114 8.96 -5.99 -15.07
N PHE A 115 8.01 -6.64 -15.74
CA PHE A 115 7.24 -6.02 -16.84
C PHE A 115 6.61 -4.69 -16.42
N CYS A 116 5.97 -4.60 -15.25
CA CYS A 116 5.40 -3.37 -14.74
C CYS A 116 6.45 -2.27 -14.45
N GLN A 117 7.69 -2.66 -14.15
CA GLN A 117 8.83 -1.75 -14.04
C GLN A 117 9.35 -1.30 -15.40
N ASP A 118 9.43 -2.22 -16.36
CA ASP A 118 9.97 -1.93 -17.69
C ASP A 118 8.99 -1.09 -18.53
N THR A 119 7.69 -1.19 -18.30
CA THR A 119 6.67 -0.29 -18.88
C THR A 119 6.59 1.08 -18.21
N ASP A 120 7.43 1.37 -17.20
CA ASP A 120 7.36 2.59 -16.39
C ASP A 120 6.01 2.79 -15.66
N TYR A 121 5.19 1.75 -15.56
CA TYR A 121 4.02 1.79 -14.69
C TYR A 121 4.46 1.86 -13.21
N ILE A 122 5.49 1.10 -12.84
CA ILE A 122 6.24 1.25 -11.59
C ILE A 122 7.46 2.11 -11.89
N ARG A 123 7.41 3.37 -11.52
CA ARG A 123 8.49 4.34 -11.75
C ARG A 123 9.62 4.13 -10.75
N ARG A 124 10.57 3.25 -11.07
CA ARG A 124 11.68 2.85 -10.18
C ARG A 124 12.42 4.05 -9.59
N TYR A 125 12.69 5.07 -10.39
CA TYR A 125 13.38 6.28 -9.98
C TYR A 125 12.58 7.15 -8.98
N ARG A 126 11.23 7.09 -9.00
CA ARG A 126 10.40 7.74 -7.98
C ARG A 126 10.42 6.93 -6.68
N VAL A 127 10.26 5.62 -6.77
CA VAL A 127 10.29 4.72 -5.62
C VAL A 127 11.65 4.74 -4.90
N ALA A 128 12.76 4.89 -5.65
CA ALA A 128 14.10 5.00 -5.09
C ALA A 128 14.33 6.26 -4.23
N ARG A 129 13.44 7.26 -4.31
CA ARG A 129 13.51 8.46 -3.47
C ARG A 129 12.91 8.26 -2.07
N ASP A 130 12.08 7.22 -1.88
CA ASP A 130 11.49 6.91 -0.58
C ASP A 130 12.60 6.70 0.46
N VAL A 131 12.42 7.27 1.64
CA VAL A 131 13.33 7.05 2.76
C VAL A 131 12.82 5.85 3.56
N LYS A 132 13.63 4.80 3.68
CA LYS A 132 13.25 3.54 4.31
C LYS A 132 14.27 3.13 5.36
N TRP A 133 13.80 2.70 6.53
CA TRP A 133 14.63 2.12 7.59
C TRP A 133 13.83 1.14 8.44
N LYS A 134 14.50 0.46 9.35
CA LYS A 134 13.89 -0.41 10.34
C LYS A 134 14.13 0.16 11.72
N ALA A 135 13.11 0.09 12.57
CA ALA A 135 13.18 0.51 13.96
C ALA A 135 12.91 -0.68 14.88
N ALA A 136 13.80 -0.91 15.84
CA ALA A 136 13.65 -1.95 16.84
C ALA A 136 12.60 -1.55 17.88
N THR A 137 11.66 -2.46 18.17
CA THR A 137 10.61 -2.24 19.16
C THR A 137 10.39 -3.49 20.01
N PRO A 138 9.64 -3.43 21.13
CA PRO A 138 9.28 -4.61 21.90
C PRO A 138 8.48 -5.67 21.13
N TYR A 139 7.99 -5.33 19.94
CA TYR A 139 7.18 -6.18 19.06
C TYR A 139 7.96 -6.71 17.86
N GLY A 140 9.25 -6.43 17.79
CA GLY A 140 10.15 -6.75 16.68
C GLY A 140 10.53 -5.50 15.89
N GLU A 141 11.22 -5.70 14.77
CA GLU A 141 11.63 -4.62 13.87
C GLU A 141 10.45 -4.17 13.01
N LEU A 142 10.01 -2.93 13.18
CA LEU A 142 9.02 -2.29 12.33
C LEU A 142 9.69 -1.70 11.08
N ASP A 143 9.02 -1.82 9.93
CA ASP A 143 9.43 -1.17 8.69
C ASP A 143 8.88 0.26 8.67
N ILE A 144 9.74 1.26 8.46
CA ILE A 144 9.34 2.67 8.39
C ILE A 144 9.66 3.21 7.00
N THR A 145 8.67 3.87 6.37
CA THR A 145 8.84 4.48 5.06
C THR A 145 8.27 5.88 5.05
N ILE A 146 9.09 6.87 4.73
CA ILE A 146 8.60 8.19 4.30
C ILE A 146 8.39 8.09 2.80
N ASN A 147 7.12 8.11 2.39
CA ASN A 147 6.76 7.92 0.98
C ASN A 147 6.91 9.22 0.19
N LEU A 148 7.84 9.23 -0.75
CA LEU A 148 8.09 10.34 -1.69
C LEU A 148 7.66 10.01 -3.12
N SER A 149 7.28 8.75 -3.39
CA SER A 149 6.87 8.29 -4.71
C SER A 149 5.44 8.67 -5.07
N LYS A 150 4.58 8.90 -4.06
CA LYS A 150 3.24 9.42 -4.23
C LYS A 150 3.31 10.95 -4.33
N PRO A 151 3.06 11.54 -5.52
CA PRO A 151 3.15 12.99 -5.67
C PRO A 151 2.13 13.69 -4.75
N GLU A 152 2.60 14.65 -3.97
CA GLU A 152 1.72 15.60 -3.31
C GLU A 152 1.10 16.49 -4.39
N LYS A 153 -0.20 16.62 -4.37
CA LYS A 153 -0.89 17.47 -5.35
C LYS A 153 -0.68 18.93 -4.95
N ASP A 154 -0.10 19.71 -5.88
CA ASP A 154 -0.08 21.17 -5.79
C ASP A 154 -1.50 21.68 -5.54
N PRO A 155 -1.72 22.65 -4.63
CA PRO A 155 -3.01 23.30 -4.41
C PRO A 155 -3.69 23.78 -5.69
N ARG A 156 -2.92 24.28 -6.67
CA ARG A 156 -3.43 24.67 -8.00
C ARG A 156 -3.93 23.48 -8.79
N ALA A 157 -3.21 22.36 -8.77
CA ALA A 157 -3.63 21.12 -9.42
C ALA A 157 -4.88 20.53 -8.75
N ILE A 158 -5.02 20.63 -7.43
CA ILE A 158 -6.23 20.24 -6.70
C ILE A 158 -7.42 21.10 -7.14
N ALA A 159 -7.25 22.43 -7.22
CA ALA A 159 -8.29 23.34 -7.66
C ALA A 159 -8.71 23.07 -9.12
N ALA A 160 -7.75 22.88 -10.02
CA ALA A 160 -8.00 22.52 -11.42
C ALA A 160 -8.73 21.17 -11.54
N ALA A 161 -8.34 20.17 -10.77
CA ALA A 161 -8.98 18.86 -10.75
C ALA A 161 -10.43 18.91 -10.22
N LYS A 162 -10.73 19.79 -9.26
CA LYS A 162 -12.10 20.04 -8.79
C LYS A 162 -12.96 20.74 -9.83
N ALA A 163 -12.39 21.68 -10.59
CA ALA A 163 -13.06 22.42 -11.65
C ALA A 163 -13.26 21.61 -12.94
N ALA A 164 -12.49 20.53 -13.12
CA ALA A 164 -12.58 19.68 -14.30
C ALA A 164 -13.91 18.92 -14.36
N PRO A 165 -14.46 18.66 -15.56
CA PRO A 165 -15.66 17.85 -15.73
C PRO A 165 -15.51 16.49 -15.04
N GLN A 166 -16.49 16.11 -14.24
CA GLN A 166 -16.51 14.81 -13.58
C GLN A 166 -16.96 13.74 -14.58
N SER A 167 -16.22 12.64 -14.63
CA SER A 167 -16.53 11.49 -15.47
C SER A 167 -16.73 10.25 -14.59
N GLY A 168 -17.78 9.50 -14.86
CA GLY A 168 -18.03 8.21 -14.21
C GLY A 168 -17.21 7.05 -14.79
N TYR A 169 -16.22 7.33 -15.67
CA TYR A 169 -15.38 6.32 -16.30
C TYR A 169 -13.89 6.70 -16.25
N PRO A 170 -13.01 5.80 -15.77
CA PRO A 170 -13.33 4.66 -14.89
C PRO A 170 -14.02 5.12 -13.60
N LYS A 171 -14.83 4.26 -12.96
CA LYS A 171 -15.58 4.62 -11.75
C LYS A 171 -14.66 4.92 -10.56
N CYS A 172 -13.54 4.20 -10.44
CA CYS A 172 -12.52 4.44 -9.42
C CYS A 172 -11.13 3.99 -9.92
N LEU A 173 -10.09 4.25 -9.11
CA LEU A 173 -8.70 3.91 -9.42
C LEU A 173 -8.41 2.39 -9.49
N LEU A 174 -9.30 1.55 -8.96
CA LEU A 174 -9.17 0.10 -8.94
C LEU A 174 -9.99 -0.61 -10.01
N CYS A 175 -10.83 0.10 -10.78
CA CYS A 175 -11.59 -0.52 -11.85
C CYS A 175 -10.68 -1.05 -12.96
N LYS A 176 -10.97 -2.25 -13.48
CA LYS A 176 -10.22 -2.84 -14.62
C LYS A 176 -10.21 -1.94 -15.86
N GLU A 177 -11.19 -1.07 -16.00
CA GLU A 177 -11.31 -0.05 -17.04
C GLU A 177 -10.18 0.99 -17.03
N ASN A 178 -9.33 0.99 -15.99
CA ASN A 178 -8.10 1.77 -15.99
C ASN A 178 -7.06 1.21 -16.97
N GLU A 179 -7.08 -0.09 -17.30
CA GLU A 179 -6.14 -0.68 -18.24
C GLU A 179 -6.19 0.03 -19.60
N GLY A 180 -5.08 0.63 -20.00
CA GLY A 180 -4.99 1.38 -21.27
C GLY A 180 -5.66 2.76 -21.27
N TYR A 181 -6.20 3.23 -20.14
CA TYR A 181 -6.89 4.53 -20.06
C TYR A 181 -5.92 5.70 -20.19
N ALA A 182 -6.26 6.66 -21.07
CA ALA A 182 -5.39 7.82 -21.36
C ALA A 182 -5.22 8.80 -20.20
N GLY A 183 -6.09 8.72 -19.20
CA GLY A 183 -6.07 9.67 -18.09
C GLY A 183 -6.73 11.01 -18.43
N ARG A 184 -6.73 11.90 -17.45
CA ARG A 184 -7.19 13.30 -17.52
C ARG A 184 -6.68 14.06 -16.30
N LEU A 185 -6.88 15.37 -16.23
CA LEU A 185 -6.37 16.21 -15.14
C LEU A 185 -6.69 15.70 -13.72
N ASN A 186 -7.82 15.04 -13.53
CA ASN A 186 -8.25 14.49 -12.24
C ASN A 186 -8.23 12.96 -12.15
N HIS A 187 -7.67 12.27 -13.13
CA HIS A 187 -7.53 10.82 -13.15
C HIS A 187 -6.23 10.40 -13.85
N PRO A 188 -5.38 9.56 -13.26
CA PRO A 188 -4.08 9.23 -13.84
C PRO A 188 -4.19 8.47 -15.14
N ALA A 189 -3.22 8.68 -16.04
CA ALA A 189 -3.04 7.86 -17.22
C ALA A 189 -2.59 6.43 -16.85
N ARG A 190 -2.97 5.45 -17.67
CA ARG A 190 -2.75 4.02 -17.48
C ARG A 190 -2.52 3.26 -18.80
N GLN A 191 -2.05 3.94 -19.87
CA GLN A 191 -1.81 3.28 -21.15
C GLN A 191 -0.73 2.19 -21.04
N ASN A 192 0.23 2.36 -20.15
CA ASN A 192 1.31 1.42 -19.84
C ASN A 192 0.97 0.41 -18.73
N HIS A 193 -0.27 0.41 -18.25
CA HIS A 193 -0.75 -0.49 -17.20
C HIS A 193 -1.43 -1.72 -17.80
N ARG A 194 -1.18 -2.90 -17.19
CA ARG A 194 -1.84 -4.17 -17.52
C ARG A 194 -2.31 -4.86 -16.25
N VAL A 195 -3.39 -5.64 -16.38
CA VAL A 195 -3.95 -6.45 -15.32
C VAL A 195 -4.01 -7.91 -15.74
N ILE A 196 -3.81 -8.82 -14.79
CA ILE A 196 -3.87 -10.27 -15.04
C ILE A 196 -5.21 -10.80 -14.52
N PRO A 197 -6.05 -11.39 -15.37
CA PRO A 197 -7.27 -12.06 -14.92
C PRO A 197 -6.93 -13.26 -14.03
N VAL A 198 -7.53 -13.32 -12.86
CA VAL A 198 -7.48 -14.44 -11.91
C VAL A 198 -8.90 -14.83 -11.52
N THR A 199 -9.14 -16.13 -11.33
CA THR A 199 -10.43 -16.60 -10.84
C THR A 199 -10.31 -16.88 -9.35
N ILE A 200 -11.10 -16.21 -8.53
CA ILE A 200 -11.10 -16.37 -7.09
C ILE A 200 -12.51 -16.78 -6.65
N ASN A 201 -12.61 -17.94 -6.02
CA ASN A 201 -13.89 -18.51 -5.57
C ASN A 201 -14.95 -18.56 -6.69
N GLY A 202 -14.50 -18.83 -7.95
CA GLY A 202 -15.36 -18.89 -9.12
C GLY A 202 -15.79 -17.55 -9.72
N GLU A 203 -15.31 -16.43 -9.19
CA GLU A 203 -15.59 -15.07 -9.65
C GLU A 203 -14.41 -14.48 -10.44
N ASP A 204 -14.70 -13.50 -11.31
CA ASP A 204 -13.69 -12.78 -12.09
C ASP A 204 -13.01 -11.72 -11.23
N TRP A 205 -11.74 -11.88 -11.01
CA TRP A 205 -10.85 -10.94 -10.33
C TRP A 205 -9.65 -10.59 -11.21
N PHE A 206 -8.89 -9.57 -10.81
CA PHE A 206 -7.70 -9.15 -11.53
C PHE A 206 -6.56 -8.87 -10.55
N LEU A 207 -5.36 -9.28 -10.93
CA LEU A 207 -4.12 -8.97 -10.24
C LEU A 207 -3.42 -7.80 -10.94
N GLN A 208 -3.01 -6.79 -10.17
CA GLN A 208 -2.13 -5.70 -10.60
C GLN A 208 -1.11 -5.39 -9.52
N TYR A 209 0.00 -4.76 -9.88
CA TYR A 209 0.91 -4.19 -8.88
C TYR A 209 0.53 -2.74 -8.55
N SER A 210 0.89 -2.31 -7.34
CA SER A 210 0.77 -0.92 -6.95
C SER A 210 1.97 -0.12 -7.49
N PRO A 211 1.76 1.03 -8.14
CA PRO A 211 2.87 1.84 -8.61
C PRO A 211 3.68 2.50 -7.48
N TYR A 212 3.18 2.48 -6.25
CA TYR A 212 3.83 3.11 -5.09
C TYR A 212 4.82 2.20 -4.36
N VAL A 213 4.78 0.89 -4.57
CA VAL A 213 5.72 -0.11 -4.05
C VAL A 213 6.09 0.11 -2.58
N TYR A 214 5.09 0.10 -1.70
CA TYR A 214 5.34 0.23 -0.26
C TYR A 214 6.25 -0.89 0.29
N TYR A 215 6.16 -2.08 -0.31
CA TYR A 215 7.00 -3.25 -0.06
C TYR A 215 7.17 -4.05 -1.37
N ASN A 216 8.04 -5.07 -1.33
CA ASN A 216 8.34 -5.84 -2.53
C ASN A 216 7.10 -6.53 -3.11
N GLU A 217 6.90 -6.36 -4.41
CA GLU A 217 5.77 -6.92 -5.16
C GLU A 217 4.40 -6.56 -4.55
N HIS A 218 4.28 -5.34 -3.99
CA HIS A 218 3.00 -4.85 -3.50
C HIS A 218 1.94 -4.92 -4.60
N CYS A 219 1.00 -5.84 -4.46
CA CYS A 219 -0.06 -6.06 -5.42
C CYS A 219 -1.45 -5.72 -4.85
N ILE A 220 -2.37 -5.48 -5.77
CA ILE A 220 -3.79 -5.31 -5.49
C ILE A 220 -4.54 -6.36 -6.30
N VAL A 221 -5.40 -7.09 -5.63
CA VAL A 221 -6.29 -8.08 -6.22
C VAL A 221 -7.69 -7.50 -6.17
N LEU A 222 -8.22 -7.10 -7.32
CA LEU A 222 -9.47 -6.34 -7.40
C LEU A 222 -10.58 -7.16 -8.01
N ASN A 223 -11.80 -6.98 -7.50
CA ASN A 223 -13.00 -7.59 -8.05
C ASN A 223 -13.25 -7.06 -9.47
N GLY A 224 -13.64 -7.93 -10.39
CA GLY A 224 -13.99 -7.56 -11.77
C GLY A 224 -15.18 -6.61 -11.89
N TRP A 225 -15.99 -6.51 -10.81
CA TRP A 225 -17.14 -5.63 -10.71
C TRP A 225 -16.92 -4.56 -9.64
N HIS A 226 -17.37 -3.34 -9.91
CA HIS A 226 -17.31 -2.26 -8.94
C HIS A 226 -18.42 -2.45 -7.88
N THR A 227 -18.14 -3.26 -6.88
CA THR A 227 -19.01 -3.59 -5.75
C THR A 227 -18.36 -3.17 -4.44
N PRO A 228 -19.13 -2.71 -3.43
CA PRO A 228 -18.57 -2.34 -2.13
C PRO A 228 -17.84 -3.49 -1.44
N MET A 229 -16.81 -3.16 -0.66
CA MET A 229 -16.14 -4.10 0.22
C MET A 229 -17.08 -4.62 1.30
N LYS A 230 -16.90 -5.88 1.64
CA LYS A 230 -17.60 -6.53 2.75
C LYS A 230 -16.70 -7.59 3.37
N ILE A 231 -16.61 -7.59 4.70
CA ILE A 231 -15.93 -8.66 5.44
C ILE A 231 -16.96 -9.67 5.89
N ASP A 232 -16.91 -10.86 5.30
CA ASP A 232 -17.78 -11.99 5.61
C ASP A 232 -17.08 -13.33 5.31
N LYS A 233 -17.81 -14.44 5.43
CA LYS A 233 -17.32 -15.78 5.12
C LYS A 233 -16.71 -15.89 3.71
N ALA A 234 -17.32 -15.23 2.73
CA ALA A 234 -16.83 -15.27 1.35
C ALA A 234 -15.46 -14.59 1.22
N THR A 235 -15.22 -13.52 1.99
CA THR A 235 -13.92 -12.85 2.05
C THR A 235 -12.82 -13.81 2.51
N PHE A 236 -13.04 -14.57 3.59
CA PHE A 236 -12.04 -15.54 4.07
C PHE A 236 -11.76 -16.63 3.03
N ARG A 237 -12.78 -17.14 2.35
CA ARG A 237 -12.62 -18.10 1.24
C ARG A 237 -11.81 -17.52 0.10
N LYS A 238 -12.11 -16.28 -0.31
CA LYS A 238 -11.41 -15.58 -1.39
C LYS A 238 -9.91 -15.39 -1.08
N LEU A 239 -9.60 -14.98 0.15
CA LEU A 239 -8.21 -14.81 0.59
C LEU A 239 -7.44 -16.14 0.55
N LEU A 240 -8.03 -17.23 1.08
CA LEU A 240 -7.39 -18.54 1.10
C LEU A 240 -7.28 -19.16 -0.30
N ASP A 241 -8.26 -18.93 -1.17
CA ASP A 241 -8.19 -19.37 -2.57
C ASP A 241 -7.08 -18.66 -3.35
N PHE A 242 -6.91 -17.34 -3.14
CA PHE A 242 -5.78 -16.61 -3.72
C PHE A 242 -4.43 -17.17 -3.26
N ILE A 243 -4.26 -17.43 -1.96
CA ILE A 243 -3.04 -18.00 -1.39
C ILE A 243 -2.74 -19.40 -1.94
N ARG A 244 -3.77 -20.20 -2.26
CA ARG A 244 -3.58 -21.50 -2.91
C ARG A 244 -2.99 -21.36 -4.31
N GLN A 245 -3.39 -20.30 -5.04
CA GLN A 245 -2.88 -20.00 -6.38
C GLN A 245 -1.48 -19.35 -6.35
N PHE A 246 -1.21 -18.53 -5.32
CA PHE A 246 0.04 -17.78 -5.15
C PHE A 246 0.63 -18.01 -3.74
N PRO A 247 1.14 -19.22 -3.43
CA PRO A 247 1.54 -19.58 -2.06
C PRO A 247 2.77 -18.83 -1.54
N HIS A 248 3.50 -18.13 -2.40
CA HIS A 248 4.65 -17.30 -2.07
C HIS A 248 4.25 -15.86 -1.68
N TYR A 249 2.95 -15.51 -1.75
CA TYR A 249 2.41 -14.22 -1.34
C TYR A 249 1.67 -14.33 -0.01
N PHE A 250 1.53 -13.21 0.66
CA PHE A 250 0.42 -12.96 1.58
C PHE A 250 -0.69 -12.19 0.84
N VAL A 251 -1.89 -12.20 1.37
CA VAL A 251 -3.00 -11.35 0.93
C VAL A 251 -3.88 -11.00 2.12
N GLY A 252 -4.40 -9.78 2.15
CA GLY A 252 -5.31 -9.34 3.20
C GLY A 252 -6.32 -8.33 2.68
N SER A 253 -7.38 -8.12 3.45
CA SER A 253 -8.40 -7.11 3.20
C SER A 253 -8.30 -5.99 4.21
N ASN A 254 -8.48 -4.74 3.77
CA ASN A 254 -8.84 -3.69 4.71
C ASN A 254 -10.19 -4.02 5.38
N ALA A 255 -10.45 -3.42 6.53
CA ALA A 255 -11.75 -3.48 7.15
C ALA A 255 -12.82 -2.77 6.30
N ASP A 256 -14.07 -3.20 6.41
CA ASP A 256 -15.19 -2.70 5.62
C ASP A 256 -15.95 -1.52 6.24
N LEU A 257 -15.50 -1.00 7.39
CA LEU A 257 -16.06 0.16 8.06
C LEU A 257 -15.17 1.39 7.90
N PRO A 258 -15.75 2.61 7.87
CA PRO A 258 -14.99 3.87 7.88
C PRO A 258 -14.02 3.95 9.07
N ILE A 259 -13.03 4.83 9.01
CA ILE A 259 -12.03 5.08 10.07
C ILE A 259 -11.00 3.94 10.19
N VAL A 260 -11.45 2.69 10.23
CA VAL A 260 -10.61 1.49 10.37
C VAL A 260 -10.39 0.75 9.06
N GLY A 261 -11.02 1.20 7.98
CA GLY A 261 -10.88 0.68 6.62
C GLY A 261 -9.86 1.43 5.77
N GLY A 262 -9.69 0.97 4.53
CA GLY A 262 -8.89 1.64 3.51
C GLY A 262 -9.61 2.85 2.89
N SER A 263 -8.92 3.51 1.95
CA SER A 263 -9.43 4.72 1.29
C SER A 263 -10.51 4.43 0.22
N ILE A 264 -10.66 3.20 -0.25
CA ILE A 264 -11.61 2.80 -1.30
C ILE A 264 -12.47 1.66 -0.77
N LEU A 265 -13.56 2.00 -0.09
CA LEU A 265 -14.53 1.02 0.42
C LEU A 265 -15.59 0.64 -0.63
N SER A 266 -15.72 1.43 -1.69
CA SER A 266 -16.72 1.25 -2.75
C SER A 266 -16.38 0.17 -3.78
N HIS A 267 -15.16 -0.36 -3.76
CA HIS A 267 -14.70 -1.39 -4.69
C HIS A 267 -13.97 -2.51 -3.93
N ASP A 268 -14.55 -3.71 -3.94
CA ASP A 268 -14.00 -4.89 -3.27
C ASP A 268 -12.62 -5.24 -3.83
N HIS A 269 -11.62 -5.26 -2.95
CA HIS A 269 -10.24 -5.52 -3.32
C HIS A 269 -9.43 -6.00 -2.12
N PHE A 270 -8.35 -6.70 -2.41
CA PHE A 270 -7.36 -7.15 -1.44
C PHE A 270 -5.99 -6.55 -1.77
N GLN A 271 -5.12 -6.48 -0.79
CA GLN A 271 -3.71 -6.13 -0.96
C GLN A 271 -2.85 -7.33 -0.59
N GLY A 272 -1.82 -7.57 -1.37
CA GLY A 272 -0.91 -8.69 -1.17
C GLY A 272 0.48 -8.41 -1.69
N GLY A 273 1.31 -9.43 -1.73
CA GLY A 273 2.67 -9.36 -2.26
C GLY A 273 3.65 -10.25 -1.53
N ARG A 274 4.93 -10.10 -1.85
CA ARG A 274 6.02 -10.91 -1.29
C ARG A 274 6.82 -10.10 -0.27
N HIS A 275 6.30 -10.00 0.94
CA HIS A 275 6.97 -9.34 2.06
C HIS A 275 6.65 -10.06 3.38
N VAL A 276 7.61 -10.07 4.29
CA VAL A 276 7.48 -10.68 5.62
C VAL A 276 7.46 -9.56 6.66
N PHE A 277 6.28 -9.22 7.12
CA PHE A 277 6.06 -8.16 8.10
C PHE A 277 6.43 -8.56 9.52
N ALA A 278 6.62 -7.56 10.39
CA ALA A 278 6.89 -7.77 11.81
C ALA A 278 5.77 -8.58 12.50
N MET A 279 4.50 -8.29 12.21
CA MET A 279 3.37 -9.02 12.78
C MET A 279 3.40 -10.51 12.40
N GLU A 280 3.86 -10.87 11.19
CA GLU A 280 3.99 -12.28 10.79
C GLU A 280 5.00 -13.03 11.66
N LYS A 281 6.13 -12.37 11.99
CA LYS A 281 7.21 -12.93 12.81
C LYS A 281 6.86 -12.98 14.30
N ALA A 282 5.89 -12.16 14.73
CA ALA A 282 5.50 -12.06 16.13
C ALA A 282 5.00 -13.42 16.65
N PRO A 283 5.44 -13.84 17.86
CA PRO A 283 5.05 -15.12 18.45
C PRO A 283 3.61 -15.11 18.92
N VAL A 284 3.02 -16.30 19.03
CA VAL A 284 1.77 -16.52 19.79
C VAL A 284 2.12 -16.46 21.27
N GLU A 285 1.56 -15.51 22.01
CA GLU A 285 1.79 -15.36 23.45
C GLU A 285 0.83 -16.21 24.29
N ARG A 286 -0.34 -16.56 23.73
CA ARG A 286 -1.33 -17.37 24.42
C ARG A 286 -2.07 -18.27 23.41
N THR A 287 -2.00 -19.57 23.62
CA THR A 287 -2.77 -20.56 22.84
C THR A 287 -4.23 -20.55 23.30
N ILE A 288 -5.14 -20.68 22.34
CA ILE A 288 -6.59 -20.75 22.54
C ILE A 288 -7.11 -22.01 21.87
N THR A 289 -8.01 -22.72 22.50
CA THR A 289 -8.74 -23.84 21.90
C THR A 289 -10.19 -23.44 21.75
N PHE A 290 -10.70 -23.55 20.53
CA PHE A 290 -12.12 -23.31 20.24
C PHE A 290 -12.86 -24.64 20.17
N ARG A 291 -13.94 -24.74 20.92
CA ARG A 291 -14.80 -25.94 20.97
C ARG A 291 -15.33 -26.28 19.56
N GLY A 292 -15.17 -27.53 19.14
CA GLY A 292 -15.55 -28.00 17.80
C GLY A 292 -14.58 -27.58 16.68
N SER A 293 -13.42 -26.98 17.05
CA SER A 293 -12.35 -26.61 16.11
C SER A 293 -10.96 -26.89 16.73
N GLU A 294 -10.85 -28.00 17.47
CA GLU A 294 -9.64 -28.42 18.17
C GLU A 294 -8.50 -28.79 17.20
N ASP A 295 -8.82 -29.04 15.96
CA ASP A 295 -7.92 -29.29 14.83
C ASP A 295 -7.29 -28.02 14.25
N VAL A 296 -7.77 -26.82 14.62
CA VAL A 296 -7.23 -25.53 14.24
C VAL A 296 -6.32 -24.99 15.35
N GLU A 297 -5.04 -24.81 15.05
CA GLU A 297 -4.15 -24.08 15.95
C GLU A 297 -4.62 -22.63 16.04
N ALA A 298 -4.91 -22.14 17.25
CA ALA A 298 -5.34 -20.77 17.45
C ALA A 298 -4.62 -20.11 18.64
N GLY A 299 -4.41 -18.80 18.57
CA GLY A 299 -3.82 -18.06 19.66
C GLY A 299 -3.77 -16.56 19.46
N ILE A 300 -3.50 -15.85 20.58
CA ILE A 300 -3.28 -14.41 20.61
C ILE A 300 -1.83 -14.14 20.21
N VAL A 301 -1.63 -13.26 19.25
CA VAL A 301 -0.28 -12.83 18.80
C VAL A 301 0.24 -11.74 19.73
N LYS A 302 1.50 -11.81 20.10
CA LYS A 302 2.20 -10.73 20.83
C LYS A 302 2.41 -9.54 19.91
N TRP A 303 1.38 -8.71 19.80
CA TRP A 303 1.32 -7.58 18.89
C TRP A 303 0.60 -6.39 19.53
N PRO A 304 0.91 -5.11 19.18
CA PRO A 304 0.23 -3.96 19.79
C PRO A 304 -1.27 -3.93 19.53
N MET A 305 -1.71 -4.53 18.43
CA MET A 305 -3.13 -4.67 18.10
C MET A 305 -3.66 -6.04 18.48
N SER A 306 -4.98 -6.18 18.58
CA SER A 306 -5.66 -7.42 19.00
C SER A 306 -5.75 -8.41 17.85
N VAL A 307 -4.83 -9.37 17.79
CA VAL A 307 -4.68 -10.32 16.68
C VAL A 307 -4.92 -11.75 17.14
N ILE A 308 -5.86 -12.44 16.48
CA ILE A 308 -6.10 -13.88 16.62
C ILE A 308 -5.45 -14.56 15.42
N ARG A 309 -4.47 -15.42 15.65
CA ARG A 309 -3.82 -16.24 14.61
C ARG A 309 -4.43 -17.61 14.57
N LEU A 310 -4.87 -18.04 13.38
CA LEU A 310 -5.41 -19.36 13.10
C LEU A 310 -4.49 -20.08 12.11
N ARG A 311 -4.23 -21.38 12.31
CA ARG A 311 -3.46 -22.23 11.39
C ARG A 311 -4.11 -23.59 11.24
N CYS A 312 -4.26 -24.05 9.98
CA CYS A 312 -4.74 -25.39 9.66
C CYS A 312 -4.23 -25.81 8.28
N LYS A 313 -4.19 -27.13 8.02
CA LYS A 313 -3.98 -27.65 6.67
C LYS A 313 -5.25 -27.55 5.82
N ASP A 314 -6.40 -27.64 6.46
CA ASP A 314 -7.72 -27.54 5.84
C ASP A 314 -8.21 -26.08 5.90
N ASP A 315 -8.30 -25.45 4.75
CA ASP A 315 -8.77 -24.07 4.62
C ASP A 315 -10.26 -23.90 4.95
N GLN A 316 -11.08 -24.93 4.74
CA GLN A 316 -12.51 -24.86 5.09
C GLN A 316 -12.71 -24.75 6.61
N ARG A 317 -11.90 -25.49 7.38
CA ARG A 317 -11.89 -25.39 8.85
C ARG A 317 -11.50 -24.00 9.33
N LEU A 318 -10.52 -23.36 8.67
CA LEU A 318 -10.16 -21.96 8.96
C LEU A 318 -11.33 -21.02 8.67
N VAL A 319 -12.00 -21.18 7.51
CA VAL A 319 -13.13 -20.35 7.13
C VAL A 319 -14.29 -20.49 8.14
N GLU A 320 -14.62 -21.70 8.57
CA GLU A 320 -15.70 -21.96 9.53
C GLU A 320 -15.41 -21.29 10.89
N LEU A 321 -14.19 -21.42 11.39
CA LEU A 321 -13.81 -20.80 12.66
C LEU A 321 -13.74 -19.27 12.53
N ALA A 322 -13.15 -18.74 11.44
CA ALA A 322 -13.08 -17.30 11.18
C ALA A 322 -14.47 -16.65 11.07
N GLU A 323 -15.43 -17.32 10.40
CA GLU A 323 -16.82 -16.88 10.34
C GLU A 323 -17.46 -16.83 11.73
N ARG A 324 -17.25 -17.86 12.54
CA ARG A 324 -17.77 -17.90 13.92
C ARG A 324 -17.20 -16.77 14.78
N ILE A 325 -15.87 -16.51 14.66
CA ILE A 325 -15.22 -15.41 15.37
C ILE A 325 -15.77 -14.06 14.89
N LEU A 326 -15.92 -13.87 13.59
CA LEU A 326 -16.45 -12.62 13.02
C LEU A 326 -17.90 -12.39 13.47
N ALA A 327 -18.74 -13.42 13.42
CA ALA A 327 -20.15 -13.33 13.84
C ALA A 327 -20.26 -12.96 15.33
N ALA A 328 -19.45 -13.60 16.18
CA ALA A 328 -19.39 -13.25 17.59
C ALA A 328 -18.90 -11.81 17.80
N TRP A 329 -17.82 -11.40 17.08
CA TRP A 329 -17.27 -10.06 17.19
C TRP A 329 -18.25 -8.97 16.77
N ARG A 330 -18.98 -9.16 15.68
CA ARG A 330 -19.97 -8.20 15.17
C ARG A 330 -21.01 -7.80 16.21
N GLY A 331 -21.45 -8.72 17.07
CA GLY A 331 -22.43 -8.47 18.12
C GLY A 331 -21.85 -8.28 19.53
N TYR A 332 -20.51 -8.19 19.67
CA TYR A 332 -19.89 -8.19 20.98
C TYR A 332 -19.74 -6.78 21.58
N THR A 333 -20.24 -6.60 22.81
CA THR A 333 -20.03 -5.40 23.61
C THR A 333 -19.25 -5.76 24.87
N ASP A 334 -18.22 -4.99 25.20
CA ASP A 334 -17.44 -5.04 26.44
C ASP A 334 -17.22 -3.60 26.94
N GLU A 335 -18.16 -3.15 27.79
CA GLU A 335 -18.13 -1.78 28.32
C GLU A 335 -16.82 -1.48 29.09
N ALA A 336 -16.25 -2.47 29.75
CA ALA A 336 -15.00 -2.31 30.50
C ALA A 336 -13.79 -2.01 29.59
N ALA A 337 -13.85 -2.42 28.32
CA ALA A 337 -12.86 -2.12 27.28
C ALA A 337 -13.31 -1.00 26.33
N PHE A 338 -14.41 -0.34 26.61
CA PHE A 338 -15.05 0.65 25.74
C PHE A 338 -15.38 0.11 24.34
N VAL A 339 -15.68 -1.18 24.23
CA VAL A 339 -16.07 -1.86 23.00
C VAL A 339 -17.60 -1.92 22.95
N PHE A 340 -18.19 -1.28 21.95
CA PHE A 340 -19.61 -1.33 21.67
C PHE A 340 -19.83 -1.89 20.27
N ALA A 341 -20.73 -2.87 20.15
CA ALA A 341 -21.05 -3.49 18.87
C ALA A 341 -21.68 -2.49 17.90
N GLU A 342 -22.54 -1.62 18.44
CA GLU A 342 -23.26 -0.59 17.70
C GLU A 342 -23.59 0.62 18.59
N THR A 343 -23.84 1.78 17.97
CA THR A 343 -24.41 2.97 18.60
C THR A 343 -25.47 3.53 17.66
N ASP A 344 -26.69 3.73 18.14
CA ASP A 344 -27.82 4.24 17.35
C ASP A 344 -28.08 3.45 16.04
N GLY A 345 -27.81 2.15 16.07
CA GLY A 345 -27.96 1.23 14.92
C GLY A 345 -26.78 1.21 13.94
N GLU A 346 -25.74 2.02 14.17
CA GLU A 346 -24.52 2.00 13.36
C GLU A 346 -23.51 0.98 13.92
N PRO A 347 -23.05 0.01 13.12
CA PRO A 347 -22.11 -1.02 13.56
C PRO A 347 -20.69 -0.48 13.71
N HIS A 348 -19.97 -0.97 14.74
CA HIS A 348 -18.59 -0.57 15.02
C HIS A 348 -17.56 -1.68 14.84
N ASN A 349 -17.96 -2.94 15.08
CA ASN A 349 -17.04 -4.07 15.08
C ASN A 349 -16.83 -4.63 13.68
N THR A 350 -15.57 -4.83 13.29
CA THR A 350 -15.15 -5.50 12.07
C THR A 350 -13.78 -6.16 12.25
N ILE A 351 -13.27 -6.81 11.21
CA ILE A 351 -11.97 -7.49 11.21
C ILE A 351 -11.16 -7.05 9.99
N THR A 352 -9.84 -6.92 10.17
CA THR A 352 -8.85 -6.88 9.09
C THR A 352 -8.23 -8.27 8.98
N PRO A 353 -8.62 -9.09 7.97
CA PRO A 353 -8.09 -10.45 7.81
C PRO A 353 -6.86 -10.48 6.92
N ILE A 354 -5.85 -11.28 7.29
CA ILE A 354 -4.62 -11.48 6.52
C ILE A 354 -4.33 -12.97 6.40
N ALA A 355 -4.18 -13.45 5.17
CA ALA A 355 -3.90 -14.85 4.86
C ALA A 355 -2.51 -15.04 4.26
N ARG A 356 -1.88 -16.18 4.54
CA ARG A 356 -0.62 -16.64 3.96
C ARG A 356 -0.42 -18.14 4.10
N MET A 357 0.51 -18.69 3.32
CA MET A 357 1.03 -20.05 3.56
C MET A 357 2.23 -19.97 4.50
N ARG A 358 2.25 -20.81 5.53
CA ARG A 358 3.38 -20.96 6.44
C ARG A 358 3.59 -22.43 6.78
N ASP A 359 4.79 -22.93 6.53
CA ASP A 359 5.17 -24.34 6.84
C ASP A 359 4.16 -25.37 6.28
N GLY A 360 3.69 -25.15 5.05
CA GLY A 360 2.73 -26.03 4.38
C GLY A 360 1.32 -26.01 4.94
N ARG A 361 0.98 -25.00 5.74
CA ARG A 361 -0.37 -24.75 6.29
C ARG A 361 -0.88 -23.38 5.91
N PHE A 362 -2.18 -23.28 5.79
CA PHE A 362 -2.84 -21.97 5.72
C PHE A 362 -2.77 -21.29 7.09
N GLN A 363 -2.41 -20.01 7.08
CA GLN A 363 -2.47 -19.14 8.25
C GLN A 363 -3.40 -17.98 7.94
N LEU A 364 -4.30 -17.69 8.88
CA LEU A 364 -5.21 -16.54 8.82
C LEU A 364 -5.08 -15.75 10.12
N ASP A 365 -4.62 -14.50 10.01
CA ASP A 365 -4.57 -13.56 11.13
C ASP A 365 -5.83 -12.68 11.07
N LEU A 366 -6.59 -12.65 12.15
CA LEU A 366 -7.81 -11.85 12.31
C LEU A 366 -7.52 -10.70 13.27
N VAL A 367 -7.41 -9.49 12.74
CA VAL A 367 -7.18 -8.29 13.56
C VAL A 367 -8.50 -7.65 13.90
N LEU A 368 -8.86 -7.62 15.17
CA LEU A 368 -10.11 -7.00 15.65
C LEU A 368 -10.04 -5.49 15.47
N ARG A 369 -11.10 -4.90 14.92
CA ARG A 369 -11.24 -3.47 14.69
C ARG A 369 -12.56 -2.96 15.24
N ASN A 370 -12.56 -1.71 15.68
CA ASN A 370 -13.77 -1.00 16.11
C ASN A 370 -13.61 0.48 15.75
N ASN A 371 -14.65 1.08 15.16
CA ASN A 371 -14.60 2.47 14.64
C ASN A 371 -15.37 3.49 15.48
N ILE A 372 -15.70 3.15 16.72
CA ILE A 372 -16.44 4.06 17.59
C ILE A 372 -15.70 5.39 17.78
N THR A 373 -16.45 6.48 17.83
CA THR A 373 -15.92 7.83 18.06
C THR A 373 -16.52 8.43 19.32
N THR A 374 -15.83 9.38 19.93
CA THR A 374 -16.32 10.22 21.03
C THR A 374 -15.96 11.67 20.74
N PRO A 375 -16.54 12.65 21.48
CA PRO A 375 -16.12 14.04 21.37
C PRO A 375 -14.63 14.26 21.60
N GLU A 376 -13.99 13.47 22.51
CA GLU A 376 -12.56 13.52 22.76
C GLU A 376 -11.75 12.85 21.64
N HIS A 377 -12.32 11.83 20.98
CA HIS A 377 -11.70 11.07 19.92
C HIS A 377 -12.54 11.08 18.64
N PRO A 378 -12.66 12.23 17.95
CA PRO A 378 -13.54 12.39 16.79
C PRO A 378 -13.04 11.61 15.55
N LEU A 379 -11.77 11.21 15.53
CA LEU A 379 -11.18 10.37 14.49
C LEU A 379 -11.24 8.87 14.81
N GLY A 380 -11.75 8.51 16.00
CA GLY A 380 -11.85 7.13 16.49
C GLY A 380 -11.18 6.95 17.85
N VAL A 381 -11.80 6.18 18.74
CA VAL A 381 -11.22 5.77 20.03
C VAL A 381 -10.04 4.82 19.80
N PHE A 382 -10.17 3.91 18.83
CA PHE A 382 -9.15 2.96 18.41
C PHE A 382 -8.43 3.45 17.15
N HIS A 383 -7.82 4.63 17.26
CA HIS A 383 -7.15 5.38 16.21
C HIS A 383 -5.97 6.14 16.83
N PRO A 384 -4.92 6.51 16.07
CA PRO A 384 -3.83 7.32 16.61
C PRO A 384 -4.34 8.57 17.31
N HIS A 385 -3.98 8.75 18.57
CA HIS A 385 -4.41 9.90 19.37
C HIS A 385 -3.63 11.17 19.02
N ALA A 386 -4.18 12.33 19.38
CA ALA A 386 -3.68 13.65 18.98
C ALA A 386 -2.19 13.88 19.25
N LYS A 387 -1.65 13.33 20.35
CA LYS A 387 -0.22 13.43 20.72
C LYS A 387 0.72 12.83 19.64
N LEU A 388 0.23 11.84 18.85
CA LEU A 388 1.02 11.14 17.83
C LEU A 388 0.84 11.73 16.42
N HIS A 389 -0.07 12.71 16.24
CA HIS A 389 -0.43 13.26 14.92
C HIS A 389 0.72 14.03 14.26
N HIS A 390 1.74 14.43 15.00
CA HIS A 390 2.92 15.04 14.44
C HIS A 390 3.70 14.06 13.52
N ILE A 391 3.58 12.74 13.77
CA ILE A 391 4.16 11.66 12.95
C ILE A 391 3.09 10.99 12.09
N LYS A 392 2.00 10.48 12.69
CA LYS A 392 0.96 9.72 11.99
C LYS A 392 -0.44 10.12 12.46
N LYS A 393 -1.23 10.69 11.56
CA LYS A 393 -2.61 11.11 11.81
C LYS A 393 -3.64 10.27 11.05
N GLU A 394 -3.22 9.67 9.92
CA GLU A 394 -4.10 8.96 9.01
C GLU A 394 -4.58 7.64 9.62
N ASN A 395 -5.67 7.11 9.08
CA ASN A 395 -6.21 5.80 9.44
C ASN A 395 -5.16 4.70 9.32
N ILE A 396 -5.23 3.72 10.23
CA ILE A 396 -4.37 2.54 10.22
C ILE A 396 -5.02 1.46 9.35
N GLY A 397 -4.52 1.33 8.13
CA GLY A 397 -4.95 0.33 7.16
C GLY A 397 -4.18 -0.98 7.28
N LEU A 398 -4.44 -1.89 6.33
CA LEU A 398 -3.87 -3.25 6.30
C LEU A 398 -2.34 -3.27 6.44
N ILE A 399 -1.64 -2.38 5.75
CA ILE A 399 -0.16 -2.34 5.70
C ILE A 399 0.40 -1.94 7.06
N GLU A 400 -0.15 -0.87 7.63
CA GLU A 400 0.25 -0.38 8.94
C GLU A 400 -0.03 -1.40 10.05
N VAL A 401 -1.19 -2.04 10.00
CA VAL A 401 -1.57 -3.12 10.93
C VAL A 401 -0.50 -4.20 11.03
N MET A 402 0.15 -4.52 9.91
CA MET A 402 1.21 -5.56 9.86
C MET A 402 2.59 -5.07 10.29
N GLY A 403 2.77 -3.77 10.57
CA GLY A 403 4.01 -3.21 11.10
C GLY A 403 4.88 -2.45 10.08
N LEU A 404 4.28 -1.95 8.97
CA LEU A 404 4.95 -1.05 8.05
C LEU A 404 4.30 0.34 8.12
N ALA A 405 5.01 1.31 8.65
CA ALA A 405 4.59 2.70 8.67
C ALA A 405 4.73 3.32 7.28
N VAL A 406 3.62 3.82 6.72
CA VAL A 406 3.64 4.71 5.55
C VAL A 406 3.43 6.13 6.03
N LEU A 407 4.52 6.90 6.05
CA LEU A 407 4.55 8.25 6.60
C LEU A 407 4.52 9.31 5.50
N PRO A 408 3.95 10.50 5.77
CA PRO A 408 3.84 11.59 4.80
C PRO A 408 5.20 12.19 4.43
N SER A 409 5.33 12.68 3.20
CA SER A 409 6.56 13.23 2.61
C SER A 409 7.12 14.41 3.39
N ARG A 410 6.26 15.24 4.03
CA ARG A 410 6.66 16.38 4.86
C ARG A 410 7.70 16.00 5.93
N LEU A 411 7.59 14.79 6.48
CA LEU A 411 8.48 14.33 7.56
C LEU A 411 9.95 14.23 7.13
N LYS A 412 10.25 14.10 5.84
CA LYS A 412 11.65 14.12 5.38
C LYS A 412 12.35 15.41 5.79
N GLN A 413 11.74 16.56 5.46
CA GLN A 413 12.32 17.87 5.79
C GLN A 413 12.16 18.20 7.28
N GLU A 414 10.98 17.92 7.85
CA GLU A 414 10.70 18.19 9.26
C GLU A 414 11.68 17.47 10.21
N LEU A 415 12.01 16.20 9.93
CA LEU A 415 12.98 15.46 10.76
C LEU A 415 14.41 15.95 10.56
N PHE A 416 14.75 16.42 9.36
CA PHE A 416 16.06 17.03 9.12
C PHE A 416 16.21 18.35 9.90
N ASP A 417 15.23 19.24 9.78
CA ASP A 417 15.24 20.53 10.49
C ASP A 417 15.17 20.34 12.01
N LEU A 418 14.44 19.32 12.46
CA LEU A 418 14.37 18.96 13.88
C LEU A 418 15.71 18.45 14.39
N ALA A 419 16.46 17.65 13.60
CA ALA A 419 17.79 17.19 13.95
C ALA A 419 18.74 18.38 14.20
N ASP A 420 18.73 19.36 13.31
CA ASP A 420 19.54 20.58 13.45
C ASP A 420 19.18 21.37 14.72
N ALA A 421 17.88 21.54 14.99
CA ALA A 421 17.39 22.24 16.19
C ALA A 421 17.76 21.50 17.48
N LEU A 422 17.67 20.17 17.52
CA LEU A 422 18.07 19.36 18.66
C LEU A 422 19.57 19.42 18.96
N VAL A 423 20.41 19.34 17.93
CA VAL A 423 21.88 19.44 18.06
C VAL A 423 22.28 20.83 18.55
N ALA A 424 21.66 21.87 18.01
CA ALA A 424 21.90 23.27 18.40
C ALA A 424 21.27 23.62 19.76
N ARG A 425 20.50 22.70 20.38
CA ARG A 425 19.76 22.93 21.65
C ARG A 425 18.87 24.16 21.60
N VAL A 426 18.23 24.41 20.42
CA VAL A 426 17.28 25.52 20.26
C VAL A 426 16.10 25.32 21.23
N PRO A 427 15.69 26.34 22.01
CA PRO A 427 14.51 26.26 22.86
C PRO A 427 13.27 25.94 22.03
N THR A 428 12.43 25.01 22.47
CA THR A 428 11.23 24.56 21.72
C THR A 428 10.24 25.69 21.45
N ALA A 429 10.19 26.71 22.30
CA ALA A 429 9.40 27.92 22.10
C ALA A 429 9.87 28.77 20.89
N GLU A 430 11.09 28.61 20.43
CA GLU A 430 11.69 29.31 19.28
C GLU A 430 11.60 28.49 17.97
N TYR A 431 10.99 27.31 18.00
CA TYR A 431 10.84 26.48 16.80
C TYR A 431 10.00 27.19 15.74
N PRO A 432 10.36 27.09 14.45
CA PRO A 432 9.52 27.52 13.34
C PRO A 432 8.14 26.83 13.38
N GLU A 433 7.12 27.46 12.83
CA GLU A 433 5.73 26.95 12.81
C GLU A 433 5.63 25.48 12.37
N ALA A 434 6.42 25.09 11.37
CA ALA A 434 6.45 23.72 10.87
C ALA A 434 6.92 22.69 11.90
N LEU A 435 7.78 23.09 12.85
CA LEU A 435 8.33 22.24 13.91
C LEU A 435 7.57 22.31 15.23
N GLN A 436 6.71 23.31 15.45
CA GLN A 436 5.99 23.50 16.72
C GLN A 436 5.21 22.25 17.16
N LYS A 437 4.64 21.52 16.22
CA LYS A 437 3.92 20.25 16.50
C LYS A 437 4.82 19.13 17.05
N HIS A 438 6.13 19.23 16.85
CA HIS A 438 7.13 18.29 17.38
C HIS A 438 7.74 18.74 18.72
N ALA A 439 7.43 19.96 19.21
CA ALA A 439 8.06 20.53 20.38
C ALA A 439 7.97 19.65 21.64
N PRO A 440 6.80 19.10 22.05
CA PRO A 440 6.73 18.21 23.21
C PRO A 440 7.59 16.95 23.04
N TRP A 441 7.57 16.36 21.85
CA TRP A 441 8.37 15.18 21.54
C TRP A 441 9.87 15.48 21.51
N ALA A 442 10.28 16.66 21.05
CA ALA A 442 11.68 17.11 21.09
C ALA A 442 12.20 17.20 22.54
N GLU A 443 11.39 17.71 23.47
CA GLU A 443 11.73 17.76 24.91
C GLU A 443 11.90 16.36 25.50
N GLU A 444 11.02 15.42 25.16
CA GLU A 444 11.13 14.02 25.57
C GLU A 444 12.40 13.37 25.01
N ILE A 445 12.73 13.59 23.74
CA ILE A 445 13.97 13.09 23.12
C ILE A 445 15.20 13.63 23.85
N LEU A 446 15.27 14.94 24.11
CA LEU A 446 16.40 15.56 24.81
C LEU A 446 16.57 15.05 26.24
N ALA A 447 15.45 14.76 26.94
CA ALA A 447 15.50 14.19 28.28
C ALA A 447 15.97 12.73 28.26
N LYS A 448 15.57 11.96 27.26
CA LYS A 448 15.88 10.53 27.10
C LYS A 448 17.29 10.28 26.55
N HIS A 449 17.81 11.21 25.73
CA HIS A 449 19.11 11.11 25.06
C HIS A 449 20.00 12.32 25.41
N PRO A 450 20.55 12.41 26.62
CA PRO A 450 21.39 13.56 27.03
C PRO A 450 22.69 13.68 26.23
N ASP A 451 23.15 12.56 25.64
CA ASP A 451 24.33 12.44 24.79
C ASP A 451 24.07 12.74 23.28
N LEU A 452 22.85 13.17 22.94
CA LEU A 452 22.48 13.54 21.56
C LEU A 452 23.42 14.62 21.01
N ASN A 453 23.97 14.36 19.84
CA ASN A 453 24.90 15.22 19.12
C ASN A 453 24.75 15.04 17.59
N GLY A 454 25.57 15.75 16.78
CA GLY A 454 25.49 15.70 15.31
C GLY A 454 25.78 14.34 14.68
N ASP A 455 26.51 13.46 15.36
CA ASP A 455 26.85 12.13 14.81
C ASP A 455 25.74 11.09 15.01
N ASN A 456 24.89 11.23 16.05
CA ASN A 456 23.91 10.23 16.44
C ASN A 456 22.45 10.68 16.29
N VAL A 457 22.17 11.98 16.10
CA VAL A 457 20.80 12.52 16.09
C VAL A 457 19.88 11.87 15.09
N HIS A 458 20.35 11.57 13.88
CA HIS A 458 19.52 10.96 12.84
C HIS A 458 19.12 9.52 13.18
N LEU A 459 20.01 8.75 13.78
CA LEU A 459 19.70 7.39 14.25
C LEU A 459 18.71 7.42 15.42
N ILE A 460 18.92 8.33 16.39
CA ILE A 460 17.99 8.55 17.49
C ILE A 460 16.59 8.90 16.97
N LEU A 461 16.47 9.84 16.02
CA LEU A 461 15.18 10.22 15.44
C LEU A 461 14.53 9.08 14.69
N GLN A 462 15.29 8.25 13.97
CA GLN A 462 14.76 7.07 13.29
C GLN A 462 14.18 6.06 14.28
N ASP A 463 14.89 5.78 15.38
CA ASP A 463 14.41 4.88 16.43
C ASP A 463 13.18 5.45 17.16
N GLU A 464 13.21 6.74 17.50
CA GLU A 464 12.09 7.40 18.18
C GLU A 464 10.83 7.48 17.30
N VAL A 465 10.96 7.67 15.98
CA VAL A 465 9.83 7.55 15.02
C VAL A 465 9.25 6.14 15.05
N GLY A 466 10.09 5.11 15.15
CA GLY A 466 9.66 3.73 15.30
C GLY A 466 8.88 3.49 16.60
N HIS A 467 9.33 4.07 17.70
CA HIS A 467 8.61 4.02 18.99
C HIS A 467 7.25 4.71 18.91
N VAL A 468 7.20 5.91 18.31
CA VAL A 468 5.93 6.62 18.07
C VAL A 468 4.98 5.75 17.23
N PHE A 469 5.49 5.08 16.19
CA PHE A 469 4.63 4.20 15.38
C PHE A 469 4.16 2.95 16.14
N ALA A 470 4.96 2.40 17.06
CA ALA A 470 4.51 1.32 17.95
C ALA A 470 3.37 1.80 18.87
N GLU A 471 3.42 3.05 19.37
CA GLU A 471 2.32 3.66 20.13
C GLU A 471 1.07 3.88 19.22
N VAL A 472 1.26 4.31 17.97
CA VAL A 472 0.18 4.43 16.97
C VAL A 472 -0.57 3.11 16.82
N LEU A 473 0.15 1.98 16.73
CA LEU A 473 -0.48 0.65 16.66
C LEU A 473 -1.18 0.27 17.97
N ALA A 474 -0.61 0.64 19.11
CA ALA A 474 -1.22 0.39 20.42
C ALA A 474 -2.51 1.21 20.62
N ASP A 475 -2.53 2.47 20.15
CA ASP A 475 -3.75 3.28 20.16
C ASP A 475 -4.84 2.67 19.26
N ALA A 476 -4.46 2.12 18.10
CA ALA A 476 -5.37 1.46 17.18
C ALA A 476 -5.82 0.05 17.63
N GLY A 477 -5.15 -0.54 18.63
CA GLY A 477 -5.50 -1.82 19.24
C GLY A 477 -6.77 -1.74 20.09
N VAL A 478 -7.71 -2.65 19.89
CA VAL A 478 -8.98 -2.68 20.63
C VAL A 478 -8.75 -3.06 22.09
N TYR A 479 -8.11 -4.20 22.33
CA TYR A 479 -7.71 -4.60 23.68
C TYR A 479 -6.26 -4.15 23.93
N LYS A 480 -6.08 -3.29 24.93
CA LYS A 480 -4.75 -2.79 25.31
C LYS A 480 -3.88 -3.89 25.90
N LEU A 481 -2.57 -3.68 25.94
CA LEU A 481 -1.61 -4.69 26.42
C LEU A 481 -1.43 -4.72 27.95
N ASP A 482 -2.24 -3.95 28.67
CA ASP A 482 -2.34 -4.01 30.12
C ASP A 482 -3.15 -5.24 30.57
N GLU A 483 -3.24 -5.44 31.89
CA GLU A 483 -3.94 -6.57 32.50
C GLU A 483 -5.45 -6.56 32.15
N ALA A 484 -6.07 -5.38 32.18
CA ALA A 484 -7.50 -5.21 31.90
C ALA A 484 -7.83 -5.53 30.43
N GLY A 485 -7.04 -5.01 29.49
CA GLY A 485 -7.21 -5.28 28.08
C GLY A 485 -6.97 -6.75 27.72
N ARG A 486 -5.94 -7.38 28.29
CA ARG A 486 -5.70 -8.82 28.12
C ARG A 486 -6.85 -9.67 28.67
N ALA A 487 -7.39 -9.30 29.83
CA ALA A 487 -8.57 -9.96 30.41
C ALA A 487 -9.82 -9.78 29.51
N GLY A 488 -10.01 -8.58 28.95
CA GLY A 488 -11.08 -8.29 28.00
C GLY A 488 -10.97 -9.16 26.74
N PHE A 489 -9.77 -9.26 26.16
CA PHE A 489 -9.56 -10.09 24.98
C PHE A 489 -9.88 -11.56 25.25
N VAL A 490 -9.50 -12.08 26.41
CA VAL A 490 -9.83 -13.46 26.81
C VAL A 490 -11.33 -13.63 27.02
N ARG A 491 -12.05 -12.66 27.62
CA ARG A 491 -13.52 -12.69 27.75
C ARG A 491 -14.20 -12.80 26.38
N PHE A 492 -13.76 -11.97 25.42
CA PHE A 492 -14.26 -12.08 24.04
C PHE A 492 -14.04 -13.47 23.47
N LEU A 493 -12.80 -14.01 23.53
CA LEU A 493 -12.50 -15.33 22.98
C LEU A 493 -13.30 -16.46 23.65
N ALA A 494 -13.58 -16.33 24.95
CA ALA A 494 -14.46 -17.27 25.65
C ALA A 494 -15.92 -17.21 25.18
N SER A 495 -16.39 -16.06 24.72
CA SER A 495 -17.75 -15.91 24.17
C SER A 495 -17.96 -16.53 22.79
N VAL A 496 -16.88 -16.86 22.08
CA VAL A 496 -16.90 -17.54 20.78
C VAL A 496 -17.16 -19.05 20.93
N ASN A 497 -16.94 -19.63 22.14
CA ASN A 497 -17.08 -21.07 22.44
C ASN A 497 -18.58 -21.47 22.73
#